data_c0f5bf1180b787f27ba5f56783d65d7b
#
_entry.id   c0f5bf1180b787f27ba5f56783d65d7b
#
_cell.length_a   1.000
_cell.length_b   1.000
_cell.length_c   1.000
_cell.angle_alpha   90.00
_cell.angle_beta   90.00
_cell.angle_gamma   90.00
#
_symmetry.space_group_name_H-M   'P 1'
#
loop_
_entity.id
_entity.type
_entity.pdbx_description
1 polymer ?
#
loop_
_entity_poly.entity_id
_entity_poly.type
_entity_poly.pdbx_seq_one_letter_code
_entity_poly.pdbx_strand_id
1 'polypeptide(L)'
;MSRSEQHYDLIVIGGGAAGFFGAITAAEFGTSKILILEKGPEILTKVRISGGGRCNVTHQCFDPKDLVKNYPRGHRNLIGPFHRWQPADTITWFEDHGVKLKTEEDGRIFPTTDDSHTIIDCLTKSANDLGIKWRTHCGVTHLHQSDQTYELFTSTGDHFTARNILVATGGIRSKDARIPAEDLNHDLSSPVPSLFTFKINDARIHGLQGVSVPHATASTETHQSEGPLLI
;
A
#
# COMPACT_ATOMS: atom_id res chain seq x y z
N MET A 1 -30.24 -6.55 20.86
CA MET A 1 -29.58 -7.80 20.46
C MET A 1 -28.09 -7.58 20.66
N SER A 2 -27.47 -8.29 21.59
CA SER A 2 -26.01 -8.23 21.84
C SER A 2 -25.31 -8.70 20.57
N ARG A 3 -24.64 -7.78 19.84
CA ARG A 3 -23.70 -8.18 18.79
C ARG A 3 -22.61 -8.99 19.48
N SER A 4 -22.43 -10.25 19.10
CA SER A 4 -21.37 -11.09 19.62
C SER A 4 -20.04 -10.39 19.37
N GLU A 5 -19.29 -10.19 20.43
CA GLU A 5 -17.93 -9.66 20.38
C GLU A 5 -17.09 -10.56 19.46
N GLN A 6 -16.65 -10.02 18.33
CA GLN A 6 -15.89 -10.79 17.36
C GLN A 6 -14.40 -10.59 17.65
N HIS A 7 -13.80 -11.59 18.26
CA HIS A 7 -12.36 -11.59 18.57
C HIS A 7 -11.55 -12.18 17.41
N TYR A 8 -10.42 -11.51 17.07
CA TYR A 8 -9.47 -11.91 16.03
C TYR A 8 -8.04 -12.03 16.58
N ASP A 9 -7.21 -12.84 15.95
CA ASP A 9 -5.78 -12.89 16.25
C ASP A 9 -5.07 -11.68 15.65
N LEU A 10 -5.51 -11.25 14.46
CA LEU A 10 -5.01 -10.06 13.78
C LEU A 10 -6.16 -9.31 13.08
N ILE A 11 -6.24 -8.00 13.29
CA ILE A 11 -7.02 -7.11 12.43
C ILE A 11 -6.07 -6.20 11.66
N VAL A 12 -6.28 -6.15 10.35
CA VAL A 12 -5.54 -5.28 9.43
C VAL A 12 -6.40 -4.10 9.05
N ILE A 13 -5.89 -2.89 9.26
CA ILE A 13 -6.58 -1.62 8.96
C ILE A 13 -6.08 -1.11 7.62
N GLY A 14 -6.86 -1.32 6.56
CA GLY A 14 -6.58 -0.95 5.19
C GLY A 14 -6.45 -2.15 4.25
N GLY A 15 -7.32 -2.21 3.25
CA GLY A 15 -7.41 -3.27 2.23
C GLY A 15 -6.55 -2.99 0.99
N GLY A 16 -5.39 -2.34 1.15
CA GLY A 16 -4.41 -2.13 0.09
C GLY A 16 -3.37 -3.26 -0.02
N ALA A 17 -2.36 -3.09 -0.88
CA ALA A 17 -1.29 -4.07 -1.09
C ALA A 17 -0.61 -4.49 0.22
N ALA A 18 -0.19 -3.51 1.04
CA ALA A 18 0.46 -3.79 2.33
C ALA A 18 -0.46 -4.56 3.30
N GLY A 19 -1.75 -4.25 3.30
CA GLY A 19 -2.73 -4.94 4.14
C GLY A 19 -2.93 -6.39 3.73
N PHE A 20 -3.15 -6.65 2.46
CA PHE A 20 -3.30 -8.01 1.94
C PHE A 20 -2.02 -8.83 2.11
N PHE A 21 -0.88 -8.27 1.70
CA PHE A 21 0.40 -8.96 1.82
C PHE A 21 0.74 -9.28 3.29
N GLY A 22 0.57 -8.31 4.20
CA GLY A 22 0.81 -8.53 5.62
C GLY A 22 -0.14 -9.55 6.25
N ALA A 23 -1.42 -9.57 5.83
CA ALA A 23 -2.39 -10.56 6.30
C ALA A 23 -2.03 -11.98 5.82
N ILE A 24 -1.66 -12.12 4.54
CA ILE A 24 -1.24 -13.39 3.93
C ILE A 24 0.00 -13.91 4.66
N THR A 25 1.04 -13.07 4.78
CA THR A 25 2.27 -13.42 5.50
C THR A 25 1.97 -13.87 6.94
N ALA A 26 1.13 -13.12 7.67
CA ALA A 26 0.77 -13.52 9.03
C ALA A 26 0.07 -14.89 9.09
N ALA A 27 -0.79 -15.20 8.13
CA ALA A 27 -1.45 -16.49 8.04
C ALA A 27 -0.47 -17.62 7.70
N GLU A 28 0.45 -17.40 6.77
CA GLU A 28 1.52 -18.36 6.41
C GLU A 28 2.41 -18.69 7.62
N PHE A 29 2.61 -17.73 8.53
CA PHE A 29 3.33 -17.93 9.79
C PHE A 29 2.45 -18.39 10.96
N GLY A 30 1.21 -18.84 10.70
CA GLY A 30 0.35 -19.54 11.67
C GLY A 30 -0.69 -18.67 12.38
N THR A 31 -0.89 -17.43 11.99
CA THR A 31 -1.99 -16.62 12.52
C THR A 31 -3.32 -17.10 11.92
N SER A 32 -4.28 -17.48 12.76
CA SER A 32 -5.44 -18.23 12.26
C SER A 32 -6.65 -17.36 11.89
N LYS A 33 -7.02 -16.40 12.75
CA LYS A 33 -8.24 -15.62 12.58
C LYS A 33 -7.93 -14.18 12.22
N ILE A 34 -7.92 -13.89 10.93
CA ILE A 34 -7.51 -12.59 10.38
C ILE A 34 -8.69 -11.90 9.70
N LEU A 35 -8.84 -10.59 9.97
CA LEU A 35 -9.82 -9.72 9.32
C LEU A 35 -9.14 -8.47 8.76
N ILE A 36 -9.40 -8.15 7.50
CA ILE A 36 -9.00 -6.89 6.88
C ILE A 36 -10.21 -5.94 6.87
N LEU A 37 -10.03 -4.71 7.36
CA LEU A 37 -11.04 -3.66 7.37
C LEU A 37 -10.65 -2.55 6.38
N GLU A 38 -11.46 -2.36 5.35
CA GLU A 38 -11.27 -1.32 4.34
C GLU A 38 -12.39 -0.28 4.43
N LYS A 39 -12.03 0.99 4.49
CA LYS A 39 -13.00 2.09 4.56
C LYS A 39 -13.69 2.38 3.23
N GLY A 40 -13.00 2.13 2.13
CA GLY A 40 -13.51 2.35 0.78
C GLY A 40 -14.47 1.25 0.31
N PRO A 41 -15.10 1.46 -0.85
CA PRO A 41 -15.99 0.46 -1.45
C PRO A 41 -15.25 -0.74 -2.00
N GLU A 42 -13.97 -0.59 -2.32
CA GLU A 42 -13.17 -1.62 -2.99
C GLU A 42 -11.80 -1.79 -2.34
N ILE A 43 -11.32 -3.01 -2.34
CA ILE A 43 -9.96 -3.38 -1.95
C ILE A 43 -8.98 -3.13 -3.11
N LEU A 44 -7.68 -3.02 -2.79
CA LEU A 44 -6.57 -2.98 -3.75
C LEU A 44 -6.68 -1.88 -4.83
N THR A 45 -7.43 -0.81 -4.58
CA THR A 45 -7.70 0.26 -5.56
C THR A 45 -6.43 0.92 -6.11
N LYS A 46 -5.39 1.10 -5.26
CA LYS A 46 -4.12 1.67 -5.71
C LYS A 46 -3.31 0.68 -6.54
N VAL A 47 -3.43 -0.61 -6.29
CA VAL A 47 -2.83 -1.66 -7.13
C VAL A 47 -3.43 -1.59 -8.52
N ARG A 48 -4.76 -1.51 -8.60
CA ARG A 48 -5.51 -1.45 -9.86
C ARG A 48 -5.04 -0.33 -10.80
N ILE A 49 -4.81 0.86 -10.27
CA ILE A 49 -4.46 2.04 -11.07
C ILE A 49 -2.95 2.25 -11.23
N SER A 50 -2.12 1.56 -10.45
CA SER A 50 -0.67 1.76 -10.48
C SER A 50 -0.08 1.34 -11.83
N GLY A 51 1.00 2.01 -12.24
CA GLY A 51 1.67 1.70 -13.49
C GLY A 51 0.77 1.84 -14.73
N GLY A 52 -0.25 2.71 -14.68
CA GLY A 52 -1.21 2.88 -15.78
C GLY A 52 -2.18 1.70 -15.94
N GLY A 53 -2.54 1.02 -14.84
CA GLY A 53 -3.41 -0.16 -14.85
C GLY A 53 -2.68 -1.49 -15.02
N ARG A 54 -1.35 -1.45 -15.16
CA ARG A 54 -0.52 -2.66 -15.31
C ARG A 54 0.02 -3.21 -13.99
N CYS A 55 0.02 -2.42 -12.94
CA CYS A 55 0.65 -2.65 -11.63
C CYS A 55 2.17 -2.71 -11.69
N ASN A 56 2.85 -1.60 -11.44
CA ASN A 56 4.28 -1.64 -11.13
C ASN A 56 4.48 -2.33 -9.75
N VAL A 57 4.94 -3.58 -9.78
CA VAL A 57 5.06 -4.43 -8.58
C VAL A 57 6.24 -4.00 -7.73
N THR A 58 7.42 -3.87 -8.37
CA THR A 58 8.67 -3.50 -7.71
C THR A 58 9.69 -2.99 -8.74
N HIS A 59 10.96 -2.89 -8.37
CA HIS A 59 12.05 -2.42 -9.22
C HIS A 59 13.27 -3.34 -9.09
N GLN A 60 14.11 -3.44 -10.11
CA GLN A 60 15.33 -4.26 -10.13
C GLN A 60 16.49 -3.72 -9.27
N CYS A 61 16.22 -2.88 -8.29
CA CYS A 61 17.22 -2.37 -7.36
C CYS A 61 17.37 -3.35 -6.19
N PHE A 62 18.29 -4.29 -6.29
CA PHE A 62 18.44 -5.41 -5.35
C PHE A 62 19.42 -5.16 -4.19
N ASP A 63 20.25 -4.13 -4.27
CA ASP A 63 21.11 -3.77 -3.12
C ASP A 63 20.30 -2.85 -2.16
N PRO A 64 20.10 -3.24 -0.90
CA PRO A 64 19.42 -2.42 0.09
C PRO A 64 20.01 -1.02 0.27
N LYS A 65 21.33 -0.87 0.11
CA LYS A 65 22.02 0.43 0.24
C LYS A 65 21.69 1.36 -0.93
N ASP A 66 21.48 0.81 -2.13
CA ASP A 66 21.07 1.57 -3.29
C ASP A 66 19.56 1.81 -3.28
N LEU A 67 18.80 0.81 -2.88
CA LEU A 67 17.35 0.90 -2.78
C LEU A 67 16.91 2.04 -1.84
N VAL A 68 17.53 2.18 -0.68
CA VAL A 68 17.17 3.23 0.29
C VAL A 68 17.44 4.64 -0.21
N LYS A 69 18.31 4.84 -1.19
CA LYS A 69 18.57 6.17 -1.79
C LYS A 69 17.33 6.75 -2.49
N ASN A 70 16.40 5.89 -2.89
CA ASN A 70 15.11 6.30 -3.48
C ASN A 70 14.08 6.75 -2.44
N TYR A 71 14.43 6.73 -1.15
CA TYR A 71 13.56 7.18 -0.05
C TYR A 71 14.13 8.46 0.57
N PRO A 72 13.67 9.66 0.17
CA PRO A 72 14.23 10.94 0.61
C PRO A 72 14.15 11.14 2.13
N ARG A 73 13.17 10.49 2.78
CA ARG A 73 12.95 10.53 4.23
C ARG A 73 12.86 9.12 4.80
N GLY A 74 13.45 8.91 5.95
CA GLY A 74 13.42 7.61 6.64
C GLY A 74 14.32 6.52 6.04
N HIS A 75 15.15 6.82 5.05
CA HIS A 75 16.03 5.86 4.37
C HIS A 75 16.89 5.04 5.34
N ARG A 76 17.43 5.66 6.40
CA ARG A 76 18.24 4.96 7.40
C ARG A 76 17.46 3.88 8.16
N ASN A 77 16.16 4.10 8.40
CA ASN A 77 15.30 3.15 9.09
C ASN A 77 14.89 1.97 8.19
N LEU A 78 15.01 2.12 6.87
CA LEU A 78 14.62 1.10 5.90
C LEU A 78 15.75 0.12 5.54
N ILE A 79 17.00 0.43 5.85
CA ILE A 79 18.15 -0.46 5.57
C ILE A 79 17.94 -1.84 6.19
N GLY A 80 17.62 -1.92 7.48
CA GLY A 80 17.36 -3.17 8.20
C GLY A 80 16.21 -3.98 7.62
N PRO A 81 15.01 -3.38 7.43
CA PRO A 81 13.90 -4.03 6.74
C PRO A 81 14.26 -4.56 5.35
N PHE A 82 14.97 -3.80 4.50
CA PHE A 82 15.34 -4.27 3.15
C PHE A 82 16.41 -5.35 3.13
N HIS A 83 17.17 -5.54 4.19
CA HIS A 83 18.01 -6.74 4.34
C HIS A 83 17.21 -8.00 4.67
N ARG A 84 15.95 -7.88 5.10
CA ARG A 84 15.05 -9.01 5.40
C ARG A 84 14.07 -9.28 4.28
N TRP A 85 13.64 -8.23 3.58
CA TRP A 85 12.71 -8.31 2.47
C TRP A 85 13.01 -7.18 1.47
N GLN A 86 13.38 -7.55 0.27
CA GLN A 86 13.78 -6.63 -0.80
C GLN A 86 13.05 -6.98 -2.12
N PRO A 87 13.26 -6.23 -3.19
CA PRO A 87 12.60 -6.50 -4.48
C PRO A 87 12.74 -7.92 -5.02
N ALA A 88 13.89 -8.59 -4.82
CA ALA A 88 14.08 -9.96 -5.25
C ALA A 88 13.14 -10.93 -4.50
N ASP A 89 12.95 -10.74 -3.20
CA ASP A 89 12.04 -11.55 -2.40
C ASP A 89 10.58 -11.34 -2.85
N THR A 90 10.23 -10.11 -3.21
CA THR A 90 8.91 -9.79 -3.76
C THR A 90 8.67 -10.50 -5.10
N ILE A 91 9.66 -10.51 -5.99
CA ILE A 91 9.60 -11.23 -7.27
C ILE A 91 9.36 -12.73 -7.00
N THR A 92 10.22 -13.34 -6.18
CA THR A 92 10.13 -14.76 -5.84
C THR A 92 8.76 -15.10 -5.25
N TRP A 93 8.25 -14.28 -4.32
CA TRP A 93 6.95 -14.51 -3.72
C TRP A 93 5.82 -14.56 -4.77
N PHE A 94 5.78 -13.60 -5.70
CA PHE A 94 4.77 -13.59 -6.76
C PHE A 94 4.93 -14.77 -7.74
N GLU A 95 6.17 -15.15 -8.08
CA GLU A 95 6.44 -16.29 -8.95
C GLU A 95 6.02 -17.61 -8.30
N ASP A 96 6.29 -17.80 -7.01
CA ASP A 96 5.84 -18.96 -6.22
C ASP A 96 4.30 -19.04 -6.14
N HIS A 97 3.61 -17.89 -6.25
CA HIS A 97 2.15 -17.81 -6.33
C HIS A 97 1.60 -17.82 -7.77
N GLY A 98 2.43 -18.20 -8.74
CA GLY A 98 2.04 -18.43 -10.13
C GLY A 98 1.95 -17.17 -11.00
N VAL A 99 2.44 -16.02 -10.52
CA VAL A 99 2.49 -14.78 -11.30
C VAL A 99 3.83 -14.65 -12.00
N LYS A 100 3.82 -14.60 -13.33
CA LYS A 100 5.03 -14.33 -14.11
C LYS A 100 5.26 -12.83 -14.22
N LEU A 101 6.48 -12.41 -13.90
CA LEU A 101 6.89 -11.01 -13.93
C LEU A 101 7.88 -10.75 -15.08
N LYS A 102 7.97 -9.51 -15.53
CA LYS A 102 8.95 -9.00 -16.49
C LYS A 102 9.55 -7.69 -16.00
N THR A 103 10.82 -7.48 -16.32
CA THR A 103 11.52 -6.22 -16.06
C THR A 103 11.54 -5.37 -17.33
N GLU A 104 11.17 -4.10 -17.23
CA GLU A 104 11.30 -3.13 -18.31
C GLU A 104 12.69 -2.48 -18.32
N GLU A 105 13.05 -1.79 -19.40
CA GLU A 105 14.38 -1.18 -19.60
C GLU A 105 14.77 -0.20 -18.50
N ASP A 106 13.79 0.48 -17.90
CA ASP A 106 13.99 1.42 -16.79
C ASP A 106 14.04 0.74 -15.40
N GLY A 107 14.02 -0.58 -15.37
CA GLY A 107 14.12 -1.39 -14.15
C GLY A 107 12.80 -1.61 -13.41
N ARG A 108 11.68 -1.05 -13.86
CA ARG A 108 10.37 -1.34 -13.28
C ARG A 108 9.93 -2.77 -13.61
N ILE A 109 9.21 -3.39 -12.69
CA ILE A 109 8.80 -4.78 -12.81
C ILE A 109 7.28 -4.86 -12.82
N PHE A 110 6.75 -5.53 -13.84
CA PHE A 110 5.32 -5.67 -14.10
C PHE A 110 4.92 -7.14 -14.29
N PRO A 111 3.65 -7.52 -14.11
CA PRO A 111 3.17 -8.81 -14.57
C PRO A 111 3.31 -8.91 -16.10
N THR A 112 3.63 -10.12 -16.60
CA THR A 112 3.78 -10.35 -18.04
C THR A 112 2.49 -10.12 -18.82
N THR A 113 1.35 -10.11 -18.15
CA THR A 113 0.02 -9.84 -18.70
C THR A 113 -0.23 -8.36 -19.00
N ASP A 114 0.58 -7.45 -18.44
CA ASP A 114 0.34 -6.00 -18.44
C ASP A 114 -1.04 -5.60 -17.87
N ASP A 115 -1.59 -6.41 -16.98
CA ASP A 115 -2.87 -6.18 -16.32
C ASP A 115 -2.73 -6.28 -14.80
N SER A 116 -3.11 -5.22 -14.09
CA SER A 116 -3.09 -5.17 -12.63
C SER A 116 -3.99 -6.20 -11.96
N HIS A 117 -5.01 -6.71 -12.67
CA HIS A 117 -5.87 -7.78 -12.16
C HIS A 117 -5.08 -9.05 -11.85
N THR A 118 -4.01 -9.35 -12.59
CA THR A 118 -3.12 -10.48 -12.29
C THR A 118 -2.58 -10.43 -10.84
N ILE A 119 -2.20 -9.26 -10.38
CA ILE A 119 -1.71 -9.05 -9.01
C ILE A 119 -2.85 -9.05 -8.01
N ILE A 120 -3.98 -8.42 -8.34
CA ILE A 120 -5.18 -8.39 -7.51
C ILE A 120 -5.71 -9.80 -7.26
N ASP A 121 -5.83 -10.59 -8.33
CA ASP A 121 -6.33 -11.96 -8.27
C ASP A 121 -5.39 -12.87 -7.48
N CYS A 122 -4.07 -12.71 -7.63
CA CYS A 122 -3.08 -13.42 -6.84
C CYS A 122 -3.27 -13.15 -5.35
N LEU A 123 -3.30 -11.87 -4.94
CA LEU A 123 -3.44 -11.48 -3.54
C LEU A 123 -4.80 -11.91 -2.95
N THR A 124 -5.89 -11.73 -3.69
CA THR A 124 -7.23 -12.11 -3.21
C THR A 124 -7.41 -13.61 -3.14
N LYS A 125 -6.87 -14.37 -4.12
CA LYS A 125 -6.88 -15.82 -4.10
C LYS A 125 -6.09 -16.35 -2.92
N SER A 126 -4.85 -15.90 -2.72
CA SER A 126 -4.01 -16.32 -1.58
C SER A 126 -4.69 -16.03 -0.24
N ALA A 127 -5.30 -14.84 -0.10
CA ALA A 127 -6.05 -14.51 1.11
C ALA A 127 -7.27 -15.43 1.34
N ASN A 128 -8.02 -15.76 0.28
CA ASN A 128 -9.15 -16.67 0.35
C ASN A 128 -8.72 -18.09 0.72
N ASP A 129 -7.66 -18.61 0.09
CA ASP A 129 -7.14 -19.96 0.32
C ASP A 129 -6.68 -20.12 1.79
N LEU A 130 -6.20 -19.04 2.42
CA LEU A 130 -5.81 -18.98 3.83
C LEU A 130 -6.98 -18.62 4.78
N GLY A 131 -8.21 -18.49 4.28
CA GLY A 131 -9.39 -18.21 5.09
C GLY A 131 -9.48 -16.78 5.63
N ILE A 132 -8.64 -15.85 5.16
CA ILE A 132 -8.65 -14.45 5.54
C ILE A 132 -9.96 -13.80 5.08
N LYS A 133 -10.61 -13.05 5.97
CA LYS A 133 -11.83 -12.31 5.66
C LYS A 133 -11.54 -10.83 5.49
N TRP A 134 -12.35 -10.14 4.69
CA TRP A 134 -12.30 -8.68 4.58
C TRP A 134 -13.69 -8.06 4.54
N ARG A 135 -13.76 -6.81 4.97
CA ARG A 135 -14.97 -5.98 4.89
C ARG A 135 -14.62 -4.64 4.27
N THR A 136 -15.36 -4.26 3.26
CA THR A 136 -15.35 -2.91 2.66
C THR A 136 -16.40 -2.01 3.33
N HIS A 137 -16.37 -0.71 3.05
CA HIS A 137 -17.21 0.29 3.70
C HIS A 137 -17.13 0.26 5.23
N CYS A 138 -16.04 -0.26 5.79
CA CYS A 138 -15.85 -0.51 7.21
C CYS A 138 -14.57 0.18 7.70
N GLY A 139 -14.60 1.50 7.73
CA GLY A 139 -13.46 2.31 8.19
C GLY A 139 -13.32 2.28 9.70
N VAL A 140 -12.11 2.05 10.22
CA VAL A 140 -11.81 2.19 11.65
C VAL A 140 -11.83 3.66 12.03
N THR A 141 -12.65 4.03 13.01
CA THR A 141 -12.82 5.40 13.51
C THR A 141 -12.07 5.64 14.80
N HIS A 142 -11.97 4.62 15.65
CA HIS A 142 -11.26 4.68 16.93
C HIS A 142 -10.57 3.36 17.22
N LEU A 143 -9.44 3.43 17.89
CA LEU A 143 -8.63 2.32 18.30
C LEU A 143 -8.25 2.54 19.77
N HIS A 144 -8.45 1.53 20.58
CA HIS A 144 -8.09 1.54 21.99
C HIS A 144 -7.30 0.29 22.34
N GLN A 145 -6.25 0.42 23.12
CA GLN A 145 -5.50 -0.70 23.67
C GLN A 145 -5.93 -0.93 25.10
N SER A 146 -6.38 -2.15 25.39
CA SER A 146 -6.74 -2.60 26.73
C SER A 146 -5.92 -3.83 27.07
N ASP A 147 -5.10 -3.76 28.13
CA ASP A 147 -4.20 -4.84 28.60
C ASP A 147 -3.45 -5.55 27.44
N GLN A 148 -3.97 -6.68 26.96
CA GLN A 148 -3.35 -7.53 25.93
C GLN A 148 -4.15 -7.56 24.62
N THR A 149 -5.15 -6.71 24.47
CA THR A 149 -6.03 -6.67 23.29
C THR A 149 -6.22 -5.25 22.78
N TYR A 150 -6.63 -5.17 21.53
CA TYR A 150 -7.03 -3.92 20.87
C TYR A 150 -8.53 -3.95 20.60
N GLU A 151 -9.20 -2.85 20.87
CA GLU A 151 -10.61 -2.62 20.57
C GLU A 151 -10.69 -1.65 19.38
N LEU A 152 -11.46 -2.01 18.36
CA LEU A 152 -11.62 -1.23 17.14
C LEU A 152 -13.10 -0.88 16.95
N PHE A 153 -13.36 0.39 16.77
CA PHE A 153 -14.68 0.94 16.46
C PHE A 153 -14.71 1.39 15.01
N THR A 154 -15.80 1.13 14.32
CA THR A 154 -15.89 1.38 12.88
C THR A 154 -16.97 2.39 12.52
N SER A 155 -16.90 2.93 11.32
CA SER A 155 -17.89 3.85 10.75
C SER A 155 -19.28 3.22 10.57
N THR A 156 -19.37 1.89 10.57
CA THR A 156 -20.63 1.13 10.53
C THR A 156 -21.23 0.87 11.89
N GLY A 157 -20.56 1.33 12.98
CA GLY A 157 -20.96 1.07 14.34
C GLY A 157 -20.65 -0.36 14.82
N ASP A 158 -19.85 -1.10 14.07
CA ASP A 158 -19.33 -2.40 14.51
C ASP A 158 -18.17 -2.21 15.48
N HIS A 159 -18.06 -3.16 16.42
CA HIS A 159 -16.98 -3.26 17.41
C HIS A 159 -16.28 -4.60 17.25
N PHE A 160 -14.95 -4.56 17.20
CA PHE A 160 -14.09 -5.73 17.07
C PHE A 160 -13.01 -5.71 18.14
N THR A 161 -12.55 -6.90 18.54
CA THR A 161 -11.36 -7.05 19.38
C THR A 161 -10.29 -7.87 18.66
N ALA A 162 -9.02 -7.57 18.90
CA ALA A 162 -7.91 -8.30 18.33
C ALA A 162 -6.71 -8.37 19.28
N ARG A 163 -5.93 -9.45 19.18
CA ARG A 163 -4.64 -9.55 19.89
C ARG A 163 -3.59 -8.65 19.26
N ASN A 164 -3.61 -8.54 17.94
CA ASN A 164 -2.66 -7.75 17.18
C ASN A 164 -3.39 -6.89 16.15
N ILE A 165 -2.78 -5.77 15.79
CA ILE A 165 -3.24 -4.93 14.69
C ILE A 165 -2.10 -4.63 13.72
N LEU A 166 -2.43 -4.52 12.45
CA LEU A 166 -1.56 -4.01 11.41
C LEU A 166 -2.19 -2.75 10.81
N VAL A 167 -1.54 -1.61 10.98
CA VAL A 167 -1.97 -0.35 10.37
C VAL A 167 -1.37 -0.23 8.98
N ALA A 168 -2.19 -0.45 7.94
CA ALA A 168 -1.81 -0.46 6.53
C ALA A 168 -2.64 0.52 5.69
N THR A 169 -2.96 1.70 6.25
CA THR A 169 -3.88 2.70 5.68
C THR A 169 -3.34 3.42 4.45
N GLY A 170 -2.06 3.23 4.15
CA GLY A 170 -1.40 3.87 3.01
C GLY A 170 -1.17 5.37 3.22
N GLY A 171 -1.03 6.12 2.13
CA GLY A 171 -0.75 7.56 2.18
C GLY A 171 -1.93 8.39 2.67
N ILE A 172 -1.64 9.47 3.37
CA ILE A 172 -2.61 10.44 3.90
C ILE A 172 -2.99 11.42 2.79
N ARG A 173 -4.29 11.52 2.48
CA ARG A 173 -4.80 12.37 1.39
C ARG A 173 -5.25 13.76 1.86
N SER A 174 -5.48 13.94 3.14
CA SER A 174 -5.98 15.19 3.72
C SER A 174 -5.27 15.46 5.04
N LYS A 175 -5.12 16.74 5.39
CA LYS A 175 -4.52 17.16 6.66
C LYS A 175 -5.32 16.69 7.87
N ASP A 176 -6.62 16.49 7.68
CA ASP A 176 -7.56 16.05 8.74
C ASP A 176 -7.75 14.53 8.73
N ALA A 177 -7.00 13.80 7.90
CA ALA A 177 -7.10 12.35 7.85
C ALA A 177 -6.45 11.76 9.09
N ARG A 178 -7.28 11.13 9.92
CA ARG A 178 -6.84 10.46 11.13
C ARG A 178 -5.92 9.28 10.84
N ILE A 179 -4.87 9.16 11.62
CA ILE A 179 -3.93 8.04 11.58
C ILE A 179 -4.21 7.18 12.83
N PRO A 180 -4.64 5.92 12.68
CA PRO A 180 -4.98 5.08 13.83
C PRO A 180 -3.87 4.93 14.89
N ALA A 181 -2.61 5.09 14.50
CA ALA A 181 -1.48 5.04 15.42
C ALA A 181 -1.47 6.18 16.46
N GLU A 182 -2.14 7.31 16.17
CA GLU A 182 -2.30 8.42 17.13
C GLU A 182 -3.08 8.00 18.38
N ASP A 183 -4.05 7.10 18.21
CA ASP A 183 -4.86 6.58 19.34
C ASP A 183 -4.04 5.74 20.32
N LEU A 184 -2.89 5.24 19.86
CA LEU A 184 -1.96 4.45 20.66
C LEU A 184 -0.78 5.27 21.18
N ASN A 185 -0.89 6.59 21.15
CA ASN A 185 0.13 7.54 21.62
C ASN A 185 1.49 7.39 20.91
N HIS A 186 1.48 7.01 19.61
CA HIS A 186 2.70 7.05 18.81
C HIS A 186 2.99 8.47 18.34
N ASP A 187 4.26 8.87 18.43
CA ASP A 187 4.73 10.12 17.82
C ASP A 187 4.76 9.99 16.30
N LEU A 188 4.08 10.90 15.63
CA LEU A 188 4.01 10.91 14.18
C LEU A 188 4.82 12.07 13.59
N SER A 189 5.75 11.75 12.70
CA SER A 189 6.35 12.77 11.84
C SER A 189 5.32 13.26 10.83
N SER A 190 5.16 14.57 10.72
CA SER A 190 4.22 15.18 9.77
C SER A 190 4.47 14.66 8.35
N PRO A 191 3.43 14.15 7.67
CA PRO A 191 3.57 13.68 6.30
C PRO A 191 3.84 14.86 5.36
N VAL A 192 4.62 14.58 4.32
CA VAL A 192 4.86 15.52 3.22
C VAL A 192 4.49 14.87 1.89
N PRO A 193 4.06 15.63 0.89
CA PRO A 193 3.83 15.09 -0.44
C PRO A 193 5.10 14.45 -1.00
N SER A 194 5.00 13.21 -1.49
CA SER A 194 6.11 12.52 -2.15
C SER A 194 5.89 12.40 -3.67
N LEU A 195 4.62 12.35 -4.08
CA LEU A 195 4.20 12.37 -5.48
C LEU A 195 2.96 13.27 -5.57
N PHE A 196 3.01 14.29 -6.42
CA PHE A 196 1.92 15.26 -6.58
C PHE A 196 1.86 15.79 -8.01
N THR A 197 0.70 16.30 -8.38
CA THR A 197 0.45 16.90 -9.69
C THR A 197 0.39 18.41 -9.52
N PHE A 198 1.06 19.14 -10.39
CA PHE A 198 0.91 20.59 -10.47
C PHE A 198 -0.38 20.95 -11.20
N LYS A 199 -1.12 21.92 -10.65
CA LYS A 199 -2.18 22.59 -11.41
C LYS A 199 -1.58 23.75 -12.16
N ILE A 200 -1.47 23.62 -13.47
CA ILE A 200 -0.92 24.65 -14.34
C ILE A 200 -2.08 25.25 -15.13
N ASN A 201 -2.27 26.57 -15.01
CA ASN A 201 -3.23 27.32 -15.82
C ASN A 201 -2.50 27.97 -16.98
N ASP A 202 -2.26 27.21 -18.04
CA ASP A 202 -1.55 27.65 -19.23
C ASP A 202 -2.28 27.15 -20.49
N ALA A 203 -2.59 28.07 -21.39
CA ALA A 203 -3.33 27.74 -22.62
C ALA A 203 -2.56 26.75 -23.53
N ARG A 204 -1.23 26.68 -23.41
CA ARG A 204 -0.40 25.77 -24.22
C ARG A 204 -0.62 24.29 -23.91
N ILE A 205 -1.12 23.97 -22.72
CA ILE A 205 -1.39 22.59 -22.29
C ILE A 205 -2.88 22.21 -22.37
N HIS A 206 -3.75 23.12 -22.81
CA HIS A 206 -5.17 22.82 -22.99
C HIS A 206 -5.36 21.74 -24.06
N GLY A 207 -6.11 20.71 -23.73
CA GLY A 207 -6.38 19.56 -24.62
C GLY A 207 -5.24 18.53 -24.68
N LEU A 208 -4.17 18.70 -23.91
CA LEU A 208 -3.05 17.75 -23.83
C LEU A 208 -3.16 16.79 -22.64
N GLN A 209 -4.28 16.78 -21.91
CA GLN A 209 -4.48 15.91 -20.77
C GLN A 209 -4.33 14.42 -21.17
N GLY A 210 -3.47 13.71 -20.44
CA GLY A 210 -3.15 12.31 -20.71
C GLY A 210 -2.03 12.10 -21.74
N VAL A 211 -1.49 13.17 -22.34
CA VAL A 211 -0.31 13.05 -23.20
C VAL A 211 0.92 12.77 -22.36
N SER A 212 1.62 11.68 -22.68
CA SER A 212 2.88 11.30 -22.04
C SER A 212 4.06 11.53 -23.00
N VAL A 213 5.10 12.19 -22.49
CA VAL A 213 6.36 12.41 -23.20
C VAL A 213 7.45 11.64 -22.47
N PRO A 214 8.14 10.68 -23.13
CA PRO A 214 9.12 9.82 -22.44
C PRO A 214 10.37 10.61 -21.97
N HIS A 215 10.74 11.66 -22.66
CA HIS A 215 11.88 12.51 -22.31
C HIS A 215 11.47 13.97 -22.30
N ALA A 216 11.47 14.57 -21.14
CA ALA A 216 11.23 16.00 -20.94
C ALA A 216 12.16 16.54 -19.86
N THR A 217 12.51 17.81 -19.98
CA THR A 217 13.23 18.54 -18.94
C THR A 217 12.27 19.53 -18.27
N ALA A 218 12.09 19.40 -17.00
CA ALA A 218 11.37 20.36 -16.17
C ALA A 218 12.38 21.20 -15.38
N SER A 219 12.28 22.52 -15.46
CA SER A 219 13.17 23.43 -14.74
C SER A 219 12.41 24.52 -13.99
N THR A 220 12.95 24.89 -12.85
CA THR A 220 12.60 26.08 -12.07
C THR A 220 13.84 26.96 -11.98
N GLU A 221 13.75 28.10 -11.31
CA GLU A 221 14.90 28.98 -11.11
C GLU A 221 16.09 28.29 -10.41
N THR A 222 15.83 27.29 -9.58
CA THR A 222 16.84 26.67 -8.72
C THR A 222 17.01 25.15 -8.93
N HIS A 223 16.11 24.51 -9.66
CA HIS A 223 16.13 23.05 -9.83
C HIS A 223 15.80 22.66 -11.28
N GLN A 224 16.44 21.61 -11.75
CA GLN A 224 16.17 20.97 -13.03
C GLN A 224 16.04 19.45 -12.81
N SER A 225 15.10 18.83 -13.49
CA SER A 225 14.91 17.39 -13.53
C SER A 225 14.58 16.93 -14.92
N GLU A 226 15.14 15.80 -15.32
CA GLU A 226 14.86 15.13 -16.58
C GLU A 226 14.11 13.83 -16.33
N GLY A 227 13.15 13.50 -17.20
CA GLY A 227 12.38 12.28 -17.08
C GLY A 227 11.09 12.31 -17.88
N PRO A 228 10.25 11.29 -17.75
CA PRO A 228 8.95 11.26 -18.39
C PRO A 228 8.03 12.34 -17.81
N LEU A 229 7.30 13.01 -18.69
CA LEU A 229 6.29 14.02 -18.34
C LEU A 229 4.90 13.51 -18.76
N LEU A 230 3.95 13.61 -17.85
CA LEU A 230 2.53 13.39 -18.09
C LEU A 230 1.79 14.71 -17.90
N ILE A 231 0.99 15.13 -18.89
CA ILE A 231 0.19 16.36 -18.87
C ILE A 231 -1.26 16.04 -18.49
#